data_dc36af9ea95e05b25eae81beb20141c7
#
_entry.id   dc36af9ea95e05b25eae81beb20141c7
#
_cell.length_a   1.000
_cell.length_b   1.000
_cell.length_c   1.000
_cell.angle_alpha   90.00
_cell.angle_beta   90.00
_cell.angle_gamma   90.00
#
_symmetry.space_group_name_H-M   'P 1'
#
loop_
_entity.id
_entity.type
_entity.pdbx_description
1 polymer ?
#
loop_
_entity_poly.entity_id
_entity_poly.type
_entity_poly.pdbx_seq_one_letter_code
_entity_poly.pdbx_strand_id
1 'polypeptide(L)'
;MEYVSSERKLLPYGMMNFADIRLDNYYYVDKTSFIPVIEQSDRFFFFIRPRRFGKSLTLNMLQHYYDVRTRDKFDALFGDLYIGKHPTRDRNSYLVLYLNFSGISGELHNYRQGLDAHCNTSFDYFCDIYAEYLPQGIKEVLNEKAGAVEQLDYLYHQCELAGQQIYLFIDEYDHFTNAILSDAESIHRYTEETHKEGYLRAFFNRVKAGTYSSIKRCFITGVSPVTMDDLTSGFNIGTNYSLTPKFNAMMGFTEDEVREMLTYYSTKAPFHHTVDELIELMKPWYDNYCFAQECYDQPTLYNSNMVLYFVKNYIDNNGKAPRNMIESNIRIDYEKLRMLIRKDKEFAHDASIIQTLVSQGYITGELKDGFPAANIVDSDNFVSLLYYFGMLTVSGTYKGKTKLIIPNQVVREQLYTYLLNTYNEADLSFNNHEKDELSSALAYDGAWQSYFDYIADCLKRYASQRDKQKGESFVHGFTLAMTAQNRFYRPISEADTQSGYVDIFLSPMLEIYPDMSHSYIIELKYARYKDPESRVEELRAEGVSQANRYADTDRVKNAIGTTQLHKIVVVYKGMEMRVCEEVNS
;
A
#
# COMPACT_ATOMS: atom_id res chain seq x y z
N MET A 1 33.79 6.69 25.37
CA MET A 1 33.36 6.72 23.95
C MET A 1 33.12 8.18 23.62
N GLU A 2 34.03 8.82 22.89
CA GLU A 2 33.83 10.18 22.39
C GLU A 2 32.66 10.12 21.39
N TYR A 3 31.62 10.91 21.67
CA TYR A 3 30.57 11.21 20.70
C TYR A 3 31.22 12.01 19.55
N VAL A 4 31.67 11.32 18.52
CA VAL A 4 31.95 11.95 17.24
C VAL A 4 30.57 12.35 16.72
N SER A 5 30.26 13.65 16.71
CA SER A 5 29.08 14.20 16.03
C SER A 5 29.22 13.78 14.58
N SER A 6 28.46 12.78 14.16
CA SER A 6 28.55 12.28 12.79
C SER A 6 28.03 13.38 11.88
N GLU A 7 28.85 13.86 10.94
CA GLU A 7 28.43 14.76 9.85
C GLU A 7 27.29 14.15 8.99
N ARG A 8 26.93 12.89 9.24
CA ARG A 8 25.92 12.14 8.53
C ARG A 8 24.56 12.29 9.21
N LYS A 9 23.54 12.74 8.45
CA LYS A 9 22.15 12.74 8.91
C LYS A 9 21.67 11.32 9.20
N LEU A 10 20.86 11.19 10.25
CA LEU A 10 20.19 9.94 10.59
C LEU A 10 19.03 9.66 9.62
N LEU A 11 18.66 8.40 9.44
CA LEU A 11 17.48 8.03 8.63
C LEU A 11 16.22 8.08 9.49
N PRO A 12 15.15 8.76 9.07
CA PRO A 12 13.92 8.94 9.84
C PRO A 12 12.99 7.71 9.72
N TYR A 13 13.54 6.50 9.76
CA TYR A 13 12.77 5.27 9.66
C TYR A 13 11.85 5.10 10.87
N GLY A 14 10.53 5.00 10.61
CA GLY A 14 9.51 4.88 11.65
C GLY A 14 9.18 6.18 12.39
N MET A 15 9.73 7.33 11.98
CA MET A 15 9.46 8.62 12.60
C MET A 15 8.28 9.34 11.94
N MET A 16 7.44 9.95 12.79
CA MET A 16 6.26 10.72 12.35
C MET A 16 6.28 12.17 12.87
N ASN A 17 7.19 12.50 13.78
CA ASN A 17 7.33 13.85 14.32
C ASN A 17 8.28 14.67 13.42
N PHE A 18 7.73 15.63 12.71
CA PHE A 18 8.47 16.51 11.80
C PHE A 18 9.51 17.37 12.56
N ALA A 19 9.15 17.90 13.73
CA ALA A 19 10.07 18.74 14.50
C ALA A 19 11.30 17.95 14.94
N ASP A 20 11.14 16.72 15.44
CA ASP A 20 12.27 15.87 15.83
C ASP A 20 13.16 15.56 14.61
N ILE A 21 12.56 15.25 13.45
CA ILE A 21 13.31 15.01 12.21
C ILE A 21 14.18 16.23 11.85
N ARG A 22 13.64 17.45 11.99
CA ARG A 22 14.34 18.68 11.61
C ARG A 22 15.39 19.11 12.63
N LEU A 23 15.09 18.95 13.93
CA LEU A 23 15.96 19.45 15.01
C LEU A 23 17.07 18.46 15.38
N ASP A 24 16.84 17.15 15.21
CA ASP A 24 17.78 16.09 15.61
C ASP A 24 18.63 15.56 14.44
N ASN A 25 18.80 16.37 13.40
CA ASN A 25 19.67 16.08 12.24
C ASN A 25 19.32 14.80 11.48
N TYR A 26 18.02 14.55 11.23
CA TYR A 26 17.58 13.49 10.33
C TYR A 26 17.52 13.97 8.87
N TYR A 27 17.59 13.02 7.93
CA TYR A 27 17.39 13.30 6.52
C TYR A 27 15.90 13.52 6.27
N TYR A 28 15.55 14.60 5.60
CA TYR A 28 14.16 14.91 5.26
C TYR A 28 14.01 15.09 3.74
N VAL A 29 13.09 14.36 3.13
CA VAL A 29 12.68 14.57 1.73
C VAL A 29 11.66 15.69 1.71
N ASP A 30 12.01 16.80 1.05
CA ASP A 30 11.22 18.03 1.10
C ASP A 30 9.94 17.92 0.25
N LYS A 31 8.79 17.80 0.91
CA LYS A 31 7.45 17.85 0.32
C LYS A 31 6.72 19.18 0.58
N THR A 32 7.41 20.18 1.12
CA THR A 32 6.78 21.45 1.51
C THR A 32 6.34 22.30 0.32
N SER A 33 6.78 21.99 -0.90
CA SER A 33 6.28 22.60 -2.13
C SER A 33 4.78 22.36 -2.38
N PHE A 34 4.19 21.35 -1.74
CA PHE A 34 2.75 21.09 -1.82
C PHE A 34 1.91 22.02 -0.92
N ILE A 35 2.49 22.73 0.04
CA ILE A 35 1.76 23.67 0.91
C ILE A 35 1.02 24.73 0.09
N PRO A 36 1.65 25.48 -0.81
CA PRO A 36 0.93 26.44 -1.65
C PRO A 36 -0.16 25.81 -2.54
N VAL A 37 0.05 24.56 -2.99
CA VAL A 37 -0.92 23.83 -3.81
C VAL A 37 -2.17 23.45 -2.99
N ILE A 38 -1.97 23.03 -1.71
CA ILE A 38 -3.07 22.78 -0.75
C ILE A 38 -3.83 24.07 -0.47
N GLU A 39 -3.13 25.19 -0.27
CA GLU A 39 -3.77 26.49 0.02
C GLU A 39 -4.61 27.04 -1.13
N GLN A 40 -4.19 26.76 -2.38
CA GLN A 40 -4.91 27.12 -3.60
C GLN A 40 -6.07 26.17 -3.92
N SER A 41 -6.21 25.07 -3.18
CA SER A 41 -7.29 24.11 -3.29
C SER A 41 -8.42 24.42 -2.31
N ASP A 42 -9.48 23.60 -2.30
CA ASP A 42 -10.60 23.80 -1.40
C ASP A 42 -10.14 23.72 0.06
N ARG A 43 -10.82 24.49 0.91
CA ARG A 43 -10.47 24.63 2.33
C ARG A 43 -10.69 23.35 3.14
N PHE A 44 -11.56 22.47 2.64
CA PHE A 44 -11.94 21.23 3.29
C PHE A 44 -11.45 20.07 2.45
N PHE A 45 -10.32 19.52 2.85
CA PHE A 45 -9.45 18.68 2.05
C PHE A 45 -9.49 17.24 2.57
N PHE A 46 -9.91 16.29 1.73
CA PHE A 46 -9.75 14.87 1.97
C PHE A 46 -8.58 14.33 1.13
N PHE A 47 -7.76 13.49 1.75
CA PHE A 47 -6.63 12.88 1.07
C PHE A 47 -6.33 11.49 1.61
N ILE A 48 -6.58 10.49 0.80
CA ILE A 48 -6.38 9.09 1.14
C ILE A 48 -5.13 8.57 0.42
N ARG A 49 -4.31 7.82 1.13
CA ARG A 49 -3.16 7.08 0.59
C ARG A 49 -2.99 5.76 1.32
N PRO A 50 -2.40 4.76 0.68
CA PRO A 50 -2.05 3.52 1.36
C PRO A 50 -1.22 3.78 2.61
N ARG A 51 -1.14 2.78 3.49
CA ARG A 51 -0.28 2.87 4.67
C ARG A 51 1.18 3.06 4.26
N ARG A 52 1.96 3.74 5.14
CA ARG A 52 3.41 3.92 5.03
C ARG A 52 3.90 4.79 3.87
N PHE A 53 3.01 5.62 3.31
CA PHE A 53 3.35 6.67 2.33
C PHE A 53 3.67 8.03 2.97
N GLY A 54 3.72 8.15 4.30
CA GLY A 54 4.10 9.38 4.99
C GLY A 54 2.92 10.29 5.36
N LYS A 55 1.67 9.79 5.41
CA LYS A 55 0.47 10.59 5.78
C LYS A 55 0.65 11.38 7.07
N SER A 56 0.90 10.68 8.18
CA SER A 56 1.00 11.30 9.51
C SER A 56 2.17 12.28 9.61
N LEU A 57 3.30 11.99 8.93
CA LEU A 57 4.42 12.93 8.84
C LEU A 57 4.04 14.20 8.06
N THR A 58 3.32 14.07 6.95
CA THR A 58 2.82 15.20 6.17
C THR A 58 1.86 16.04 7.01
N LEU A 59 0.92 15.42 7.74
CA LEU A 59 0.04 16.15 8.64
C LEU A 59 0.82 16.90 9.72
N ASN A 60 1.80 16.23 10.34
CA ASN A 60 2.60 16.85 11.39
C ASN A 60 3.43 18.02 10.85
N MET A 61 3.98 17.90 9.64
CA MET A 61 4.65 19.01 8.94
C MET A 61 3.69 20.20 8.72
N LEU A 62 2.47 19.95 8.23
CA LEU A 62 1.44 20.98 8.02
C LEU A 62 1.02 21.63 9.35
N GLN A 63 0.84 20.85 10.42
CA GLN A 63 0.55 21.37 11.75
C GLN A 63 1.61 22.38 12.18
N HIS A 64 2.90 22.02 12.11
CA HIS A 64 3.98 22.92 12.45
C HIS A 64 4.06 24.16 11.55
N TYR A 65 3.68 24.05 10.29
CA TYR A 65 3.69 25.19 9.39
C TYR A 65 2.60 26.22 9.72
N TYR A 66 1.41 25.77 10.10
CA TYR A 66 0.25 26.64 10.34
C TYR A 66 0.10 27.09 11.79
N ASP A 67 0.66 26.37 12.76
CA ASP A 67 0.49 26.66 14.18
C ASP A 67 1.14 27.99 14.59
N VAL A 68 0.38 28.86 15.24
CA VAL A 68 0.86 30.15 15.78
C VAL A 68 2.02 29.98 16.76
N ARG A 69 2.09 28.85 17.50
CA ARG A 69 3.12 28.56 18.52
C ARG A 69 4.49 28.21 17.92
N THR A 70 4.55 27.87 16.64
CA THR A 70 5.81 27.49 15.98
C THR A 70 6.51 28.67 15.31
N ARG A 71 5.98 29.89 15.46
CA ARG A 71 6.51 31.10 14.83
C ARG A 71 7.99 31.31 15.10
N ASP A 72 8.41 31.16 16.35
CA ASP A 72 9.79 31.38 16.76
C ASP A 72 10.75 30.26 16.34
N LYS A 73 10.19 29.08 15.97
CA LYS A 73 10.94 27.91 15.50
C LYS A 73 10.93 27.77 13.97
N PHE A 74 10.29 28.70 13.27
CA PHE A 74 10.05 28.58 11.84
C PHE A 74 11.33 28.35 11.04
N ASP A 75 12.35 29.17 11.26
CA ASP A 75 13.61 29.08 10.51
C ASP A 75 14.36 27.77 10.82
N ALA A 76 14.31 27.27 12.05
CA ALA A 76 14.89 25.98 12.41
C ALA A 76 14.18 24.79 11.75
N LEU A 77 12.86 24.88 11.60
CA LEU A 77 12.04 23.79 11.04
C LEU A 77 12.00 23.83 9.51
N PHE A 78 11.90 25.01 8.91
CA PHE A 78 11.58 25.18 7.50
C PHE A 78 12.61 25.98 6.69
N GLY A 79 13.56 26.69 7.31
CA GLY A 79 14.38 27.71 6.67
C GLY A 79 15.16 27.26 5.42
N ASP A 80 15.66 26.01 5.40
CA ASP A 80 16.35 25.41 4.24
C ASP A 80 15.43 24.75 3.22
N LEU A 81 14.15 24.51 3.58
CA LEU A 81 13.15 23.86 2.72
C LEU A 81 12.55 24.83 1.71
N TYR A 82 11.83 24.27 0.72
CA TYR A 82 11.13 25.08 -0.28
C TYR A 82 10.22 26.15 0.34
N ILE A 83 9.38 25.77 1.30
CA ILE A 83 8.41 26.68 1.92
C ILE A 83 9.06 27.72 2.85
N GLY A 84 10.24 27.43 3.37
CA GLY A 84 11.03 28.39 4.14
C GLY A 84 11.53 29.54 3.27
N LYS A 85 11.89 29.22 2.00
CA LYS A 85 12.31 30.21 0.99
C LYS A 85 11.12 30.91 0.32
N HIS A 86 9.95 30.28 0.31
CA HIS A 86 8.72 30.76 -0.33
C HIS A 86 7.51 30.70 0.62
N PRO A 87 7.57 31.35 1.80
CA PRO A 87 6.50 31.26 2.78
C PRO A 87 5.20 31.88 2.27
N THR A 88 4.08 31.25 2.62
CA THR A 88 2.74 31.74 2.27
C THR A 88 2.21 32.70 3.33
N ARG A 89 1.07 33.35 3.02
CA ARG A 89 0.39 34.25 3.95
C ARG A 89 -0.18 33.50 5.16
N ASP A 90 -0.58 32.25 5.00
CA ASP A 90 -1.25 31.44 6.02
C ASP A 90 -0.26 30.82 7.05
N ARG A 91 1.06 31.07 6.88
CA ARG A 91 2.09 30.65 7.82
C ARG A 91 1.83 31.13 9.25
N ASN A 92 1.87 30.23 10.22
CA ASN A 92 1.72 30.51 11.66
C ASN A 92 0.47 31.37 11.97
N SER A 93 -0.68 31.04 11.33
CA SER A 93 -1.91 31.85 11.38
C SER A 93 -3.08 31.15 12.06
N TYR A 94 -2.95 29.89 12.47
CA TYR A 94 -4.04 29.10 13.00
C TYR A 94 -3.74 28.54 14.38
N LEU A 95 -4.80 28.35 15.17
CA LEU A 95 -4.81 27.37 16.26
C LEU A 95 -5.02 25.99 15.63
N VAL A 96 -4.12 25.04 15.86
CA VAL A 96 -4.17 23.71 15.25
C VAL A 96 -4.89 22.75 16.17
N LEU A 97 -6.05 22.23 15.73
CA LEU A 97 -6.76 21.15 16.40
C LEU A 97 -6.47 19.83 15.68
N TYR A 98 -5.83 18.89 16.36
CA TYR A 98 -5.47 17.59 15.83
C TYR A 98 -6.22 16.46 16.52
N LEU A 99 -6.92 15.65 15.73
CA LEU A 99 -7.66 14.47 16.17
C LEU A 99 -7.10 13.24 15.43
N ASN A 100 -6.60 12.26 16.17
CA ASN A 100 -6.15 10.99 15.60
C ASN A 100 -7.09 9.86 16.04
N PHE A 101 -7.94 9.40 15.12
CA PHE A 101 -8.97 8.41 15.45
C PHE A 101 -8.42 6.99 15.69
N SER A 102 -7.14 6.73 15.43
CA SER A 102 -6.53 5.44 15.81
C SER A 102 -6.54 5.19 17.33
N GLY A 103 -6.63 6.25 18.13
CA GLY A 103 -6.72 6.16 19.59
C GLY A 103 -8.11 5.79 20.14
N ILE A 104 -9.13 5.69 19.27
CA ILE A 104 -10.48 5.32 19.68
C ILE A 104 -10.55 3.79 19.81
N SER A 105 -11.11 3.27 20.92
CA SER A 105 -11.22 1.82 21.14
C SER A 105 -12.02 1.15 20.01
N GLY A 106 -11.47 0.06 19.45
CA GLY A 106 -11.98 -0.59 18.25
C GLY A 106 -13.28 -1.39 18.36
N GLU A 107 -13.91 -1.46 19.56
CA GLU A 107 -15.18 -2.14 19.74
C GLU A 107 -16.35 -1.22 19.42
N LEU A 108 -17.10 -1.53 18.36
CA LEU A 108 -18.23 -0.74 17.87
C LEU A 108 -19.30 -0.44 18.95
N HIS A 109 -19.52 -1.32 19.90
CA HIS A 109 -20.51 -1.10 20.95
C HIS A 109 -20.10 -0.04 21.99
N ASN A 110 -18.81 0.29 22.11
CA ASN A 110 -18.27 1.34 22.99
C ASN A 110 -17.81 2.59 22.21
N TYR A 111 -18.11 2.63 20.91
CA TYR A 111 -17.59 3.63 19.99
C TYR A 111 -17.85 5.06 20.46
N ARG A 112 -19.09 5.39 20.81
CA ARG A 112 -19.46 6.73 21.29
C ARG A 112 -18.62 7.16 22.48
N GLN A 113 -18.50 6.29 23.47
CA GLN A 113 -17.70 6.58 24.67
C GLN A 113 -16.21 6.73 24.34
N GLY A 114 -15.69 5.91 23.43
CA GLY A 114 -14.31 6.02 22.96
C GLY A 114 -14.05 7.33 22.22
N LEU A 115 -14.96 7.74 21.34
CA LEU A 115 -14.87 9.02 20.62
C LEU A 115 -14.93 10.20 21.58
N ASP A 116 -15.88 10.19 22.53
CA ASP A 116 -16.02 11.23 23.55
C ASP A 116 -14.77 11.37 24.41
N ALA A 117 -14.23 10.27 24.92
CA ALA A 117 -13.03 10.27 25.73
C ALA A 117 -11.80 10.77 24.97
N HIS A 118 -11.64 10.33 23.71
CA HIS A 118 -10.54 10.75 22.85
C HIS A 118 -10.63 12.24 22.51
N CYS A 119 -11.79 12.72 22.08
CA CYS A 119 -12.02 14.12 21.76
C CYS A 119 -11.88 15.01 23.00
N ASN A 120 -12.41 14.61 24.15
CA ASN A 120 -12.26 15.36 25.39
C ASN A 120 -10.78 15.59 25.72
N THR A 121 -9.97 14.53 25.68
CA THR A 121 -8.51 14.65 25.91
C THR A 121 -7.85 15.59 24.91
N SER A 122 -8.24 15.53 23.64
CA SER A 122 -7.67 16.38 22.58
C SER A 122 -8.08 17.85 22.73
N PHE A 123 -9.33 18.10 23.14
CA PHE A 123 -9.84 19.45 23.37
C PHE A 123 -9.27 20.07 24.65
N ASP A 124 -9.10 19.30 25.70
CA ASP A 124 -8.41 19.72 26.91
C ASP A 124 -6.97 20.16 26.62
N TYR A 125 -6.25 19.31 25.88
CA TYR A 125 -4.89 19.63 25.43
C TYR A 125 -4.85 20.90 24.57
N PHE A 126 -5.81 21.05 23.63
CA PHE A 126 -5.93 22.26 22.83
C PHE A 126 -6.13 23.52 23.70
N CYS A 127 -7.01 23.46 24.70
CA CYS A 127 -7.22 24.58 25.60
C CYS A 127 -5.96 24.94 26.42
N ASP A 128 -5.22 23.93 26.87
CA ASP A 128 -3.98 24.12 27.64
C ASP A 128 -2.89 24.79 26.81
N ILE A 129 -2.65 24.30 25.58
CA ILE A 129 -1.57 24.82 24.73
C ILE A 129 -1.87 26.19 24.10
N TYR A 130 -3.14 26.57 24.02
CA TYR A 130 -3.57 27.85 23.48
C TYR A 130 -4.21 28.78 24.53
N ALA A 131 -3.92 28.56 25.81
CA ALA A 131 -4.49 29.34 26.92
C ALA A 131 -4.33 30.87 26.76
N GLU A 132 -3.24 31.32 26.12
CA GLU A 132 -2.97 32.75 25.86
C GLU A 132 -3.87 33.34 24.74
N TYR A 133 -4.46 32.48 23.89
CA TYR A 133 -5.30 32.87 22.77
C TYR A 133 -6.81 32.70 23.04
N LEU A 134 -7.15 32.06 24.15
CA LEU A 134 -8.52 31.64 24.48
C LEU A 134 -9.03 32.35 25.73
N PRO A 135 -10.39 32.48 25.89
CA PRO A 135 -10.98 33.04 27.08
C PRO A 135 -10.62 32.23 28.35
N GLN A 136 -10.42 32.92 29.47
CA GLN A 136 -10.23 32.26 30.77
C GLN A 136 -11.45 31.42 31.14
N GLY A 137 -11.25 30.25 31.76
CA GLY A 137 -12.32 29.35 32.18
C GLY A 137 -12.98 28.53 31.08
N ILE A 138 -12.43 28.57 29.85
CA ILE A 138 -12.99 27.80 28.71
C ILE A 138 -12.98 26.29 29.01
N LYS A 139 -11.92 25.78 29.62
CA LYS A 139 -11.71 24.34 29.87
C LYS A 139 -12.72 23.79 30.90
N GLU A 140 -13.00 24.55 31.94
CA GLU A 140 -13.97 24.17 32.97
C GLU A 140 -15.36 24.00 32.35
N VAL A 141 -15.82 24.97 31.56
CA VAL A 141 -17.12 24.91 30.88
C VAL A 141 -17.16 23.83 29.81
N LEU A 142 -16.03 23.63 29.09
CA LEU A 142 -15.92 22.57 28.09
C LEU A 142 -16.15 21.18 28.72
N ASN A 143 -15.58 20.93 29.88
CA ASN A 143 -15.69 19.65 30.59
C ASN A 143 -17.09 19.39 31.20
N GLU A 144 -17.95 20.41 31.28
CA GLU A 144 -19.36 20.25 31.65
C GLU A 144 -20.26 19.81 30.48
N LYS A 145 -19.74 19.81 29.23
CA LYS A 145 -20.52 19.44 28.03
C LYS A 145 -20.67 17.93 27.90
N ALA A 146 -21.80 17.51 27.35
CA ALA A 146 -22.18 16.11 27.22
C ALA A 146 -21.56 15.44 25.97
N GLY A 147 -20.22 15.29 25.96
CA GLY A 147 -19.49 14.55 24.95
C GLY A 147 -18.97 15.40 23.77
N ALA A 148 -18.27 14.75 22.85
CA ALA A 148 -17.45 15.36 21.80
C ALA A 148 -18.23 16.35 20.89
N VAL A 149 -19.49 16.06 20.60
CA VAL A 149 -20.33 16.88 19.71
C VAL A 149 -20.60 18.26 20.32
N GLU A 150 -21.00 18.31 21.60
CA GLU A 150 -21.26 19.58 22.30
C GLU A 150 -19.96 20.31 22.65
N GLN A 151 -18.92 19.57 22.98
CA GLN A 151 -17.60 20.14 23.28
C GLN A 151 -17.02 20.85 22.05
N LEU A 152 -17.08 20.22 20.87
CA LEU A 152 -16.61 20.83 19.62
C LEU A 152 -17.42 22.08 19.28
N ASP A 153 -18.75 22.01 19.44
CA ASP A 153 -19.64 23.15 19.23
C ASP A 153 -19.26 24.36 20.10
N TYR A 154 -19.06 24.11 21.36
CA TYR A 154 -18.62 25.14 22.31
C TYR A 154 -17.23 25.67 21.96
N LEU A 155 -16.28 24.81 21.68
CA LEU A 155 -14.88 25.16 21.43
C LEU A 155 -14.73 26.11 20.23
N TYR A 156 -15.35 25.78 19.08
CA TYR A 156 -15.17 26.63 17.91
C TYR A 156 -15.89 27.99 18.04
N HIS A 157 -17.01 28.07 18.79
CA HIS A 157 -17.64 29.33 19.11
C HIS A 157 -16.78 30.20 20.03
N GLN A 158 -16.10 29.63 21.03
CA GLN A 158 -15.20 30.39 21.88
C GLN A 158 -13.98 30.90 21.10
N CYS A 159 -13.45 30.11 20.17
CA CYS A 159 -12.40 30.57 19.27
C CYS A 159 -12.86 31.73 18.38
N GLU A 160 -14.10 31.70 17.87
CA GLU A 160 -14.68 32.79 17.10
C GLU A 160 -14.80 34.08 17.92
N LEU A 161 -15.32 33.98 19.15
CA LEU A 161 -15.43 35.12 20.06
C LEU A 161 -14.07 35.72 20.40
N ALA A 162 -13.03 34.90 20.48
CA ALA A 162 -11.65 35.31 20.67
C ALA A 162 -10.96 35.84 19.39
N GLY A 163 -11.66 35.86 18.24
CA GLY A 163 -11.10 36.25 16.95
C GLY A 163 -10.06 35.29 16.40
N GLN A 164 -10.04 34.03 16.88
CA GLN A 164 -9.09 33.02 16.48
C GLN A 164 -9.65 32.13 15.36
N GLN A 165 -8.73 31.58 14.55
CA GLN A 165 -9.07 30.66 13.47
C GLN A 165 -8.48 29.27 13.74
N ILE A 166 -9.26 28.22 13.50
CA ILE A 166 -8.87 26.83 13.68
C ILE A 166 -8.53 26.22 12.32
N TYR A 167 -7.40 25.51 12.24
CA TYR A 167 -7.14 24.49 11.24
C TYR A 167 -7.34 23.12 11.89
N LEU A 168 -8.37 22.40 11.47
CA LEU A 168 -8.68 21.06 11.98
C LEU A 168 -7.97 20.00 11.14
N PHE A 169 -7.21 19.13 11.80
CA PHE A 169 -6.60 17.94 11.21
C PHE A 169 -7.22 16.69 11.81
N ILE A 170 -7.68 15.77 10.94
CA ILE A 170 -8.20 14.46 11.36
C ILE A 170 -7.37 13.38 10.67
N ASP A 171 -6.64 12.59 11.45
CA ASP A 171 -5.88 11.44 10.98
C ASP A 171 -6.64 10.15 11.27
N GLU A 172 -6.46 9.14 10.38
CA GLU A 172 -7.08 7.82 10.48
C GLU A 172 -8.62 7.87 10.70
N TYR A 173 -9.29 8.77 9.96
CA TYR A 173 -10.74 8.96 10.07
C TYR A 173 -11.55 7.66 9.84
N ASP A 174 -10.94 6.72 9.14
CA ASP A 174 -11.48 5.42 8.74
C ASP A 174 -11.08 4.27 9.68
N HIS A 175 -10.62 4.58 10.89
CA HIS A 175 -10.19 3.56 11.88
C HIS A 175 -11.26 2.45 12.08
N PHE A 176 -12.54 2.80 11.96
CA PHE A 176 -13.67 1.88 12.10
C PHE A 176 -13.86 0.92 10.92
N THR A 177 -13.32 1.22 9.75
CA THR A 177 -13.42 0.36 8.57
C THR A 177 -12.91 -1.06 8.86
N ASN A 178 -11.95 -1.16 9.77
CA ASN A 178 -11.40 -2.45 10.19
C ASN A 178 -12.43 -3.35 10.88
N ALA A 179 -13.29 -2.77 11.71
CA ALA A 179 -14.35 -3.51 12.38
C ALA A 179 -15.45 -3.93 11.39
N ILE A 180 -15.76 -3.07 10.41
CA ILE A 180 -16.76 -3.35 9.36
C ILE A 180 -16.34 -4.51 8.49
N LEU A 181 -15.05 -4.60 8.16
CA LEU A 181 -14.53 -5.66 7.29
C LEU A 181 -14.50 -7.03 7.99
N SER A 182 -14.67 -7.08 9.32
CA SER A 182 -14.54 -8.33 10.09
C SER A 182 -15.73 -9.29 9.95
N ASP A 183 -16.96 -8.77 9.91
CA ASP A 183 -18.18 -9.60 9.82
C ASP A 183 -19.42 -8.79 9.37
N ALA A 184 -20.51 -9.49 9.01
CA ALA A 184 -21.75 -8.87 8.53
C ALA A 184 -22.52 -8.12 9.64
N GLU A 185 -22.44 -8.55 10.90
CA GLU A 185 -23.08 -7.88 12.02
C GLU A 185 -22.42 -6.53 12.31
N SER A 186 -21.11 -6.47 12.15
CA SER A 186 -20.34 -5.23 12.24
C SER A 186 -20.72 -4.21 11.17
N ILE A 187 -21.05 -4.65 9.95
CA ILE A 187 -21.56 -3.77 8.88
C ILE A 187 -22.89 -3.15 9.30
N HIS A 188 -23.80 -3.93 9.86
CA HIS A 188 -25.10 -3.43 10.30
C HIS A 188 -24.97 -2.38 11.42
N ARG A 189 -24.17 -2.67 12.45
CA ARG A 189 -23.91 -1.73 13.56
C ARG A 189 -23.22 -0.46 13.10
N TYR A 190 -22.25 -0.58 12.20
CA TYR A 190 -21.62 0.59 11.60
C TYR A 190 -22.62 1.48 10.87
N THR A 191 -23.54 0.87 10.10
CA THR A 191 -24.58 1.61 9.38
C THR A 191 -25.49 2.38 10.35
N GLU A 192 -25.80 1.82 11.54
CA GLU A 192 -26.55 2.52 12.58
C GLU A 192 -25.81 3.74 13.13
N GLU A 193 -24.49 3.65 13.33
CA GLU A 193 -23.66 4.75 13.87
C GLU A 193 -23.33 5.85 12.85
N THR A 194 -23.32 5.53 11.57
CA THR A 194 -22.95 6.47 10.49
C THR A 194 -24.15 7.04 9.73
N HIS A 195 -25.29 6.30 9.71
CA HIS A 195 -26.49 6.73 8.98
C HIS A 195 -27.54 7.40 9.90
N LYS A 196 -28.45 8.16 9.30
CA LYS A 196 -29.58 8.87 9.98
C LYS A 196 -29.10 9.78 11.12
N GLU A 197 -29.27 9.34 12.37
CA GLU A 197 -28.93 10.07 13.59
C GLU A 197 -27.66 9.53 14.27
N GLY A 198 -26.81 8.77 13.54
CA GLY A 198 -25.60 8.20 14.08
C GLY A 198 -24.64 9.24 14.68
N TYR A 199 -23.97 8.88 15.77
CA TYR A 199 -23.16 9.81 16.57
C TYR A 199 -21.96 10.36 15.79
N LEU A 200 -21.29 9.54 14.99
CA LEU A 200 -20.18 9.97 14.14
C LEU A 200 -20.63 11.00 13.10
N ARG A 201 -21.79 10.77 12.49
CA ARG A 201 -22.40 11.74 11.57
C ARG A 201 -22.74 13.05 12.26
N ALA A 202 -23.27 12.99 13.49
CA ALA A 202 -23.54 14.20 14.29
C ALA A 202 -22.26 14.99 14.56
N PHE A 203 -21.15 14.31 14.85
CA PHE A 203 -19.83 14.94 15.02
C PHE A 203 -19.39 15.67 13.74
N PHE A 204 -19.43 15.02 12.57
CA PHE A 204 -19.05 15.66 11.30
C PHE A 204 -20.02 16.78 10.89
N ASN A 205 -21.29 16.69 11.26
CA ASN A 205 -22.23 17.82 11.10
C ASN A 205 -21.80 19.03 11.95
N ARG A 206 -21.23 18.82 13.13
CA ARG A 206 -20.67 19.92 13.96
C ARG A 206 -19.38 20.46 13.38
N VAL A 207 -18.50 19.61 12.82
CA VAL A 207 -17.34 20.08 12.05
C VAL A 207 -17.81 20.99 10.93
N LYS A 208 -18.85 20.59 10.17
CA LYS A 208 -19.43 21.40 9.10
C LYS A 208 -20.00 22.74 9.62
N ALA A 209 -20.75 22.72 10.73
CA ALA A 209 -21.27 23.94 11.33
C ALA A 209 -20.12 24.89 11.74
N GLY A 210 -19.04 24.36 12.33
CA GLY A 210 -17.85 25.12 12.70
C GLY A 210 -17.14 25.82 11.53
N THR A 211 -17.36 25.38 10.27
CA THR A 211 -16.78 26.03 9.09
C THR A 211 -17.41 27.40 8.78
N TYR A 212 -18.61 27.65 9.25
CA TYR A 212 -19.23 28.98 9.22
C TYR A 212 -18.71 29.90 10.34
N SER A 213 -18.05 29.33 11.34
CA SER A 213 -17.48 30.02 12.50
C SER A 213 -15.96 30.09 12.40
N SER A 214 -15.23 29.49 13.34
CA SER A 214 -13.77 29.58 13.45
C SER A 214 -13.00 28.49 12.70
N ILE A 215 -13.60 27.35 12.32
CA ILE A 215 -12.91 26.30 11.56
C ILE A 215 -12.77 26.76 10.11
N LYS A 216 -11.60 27.33 9.76
CA LYS A 216 -11.39 27.91 8.42
C LYS A 216 -10.79 26.94 7.43
N ARG A 217 -10.09 25.92 7.89
CA ARG A 217 -9.54 24.83 7.07
C ARG A 217 -9.71 23.49 7.79
N CYS A 218 -9.86 22.44 7.01
CA CYS A 218 -9.87 21.06 7.51
C CYS A 218 -9.06 20.18 6.58
N PHE A 219 -8.20 19.32 7.13
CA PHE A 219 -7.48 18.28 6.41
C PHE A 219 -7.78 16.93 7.03
N ILE A 220 -8.42 16.05 6.28
CA ILE A 220 -8.83 14.72 6.72
C ILE A 220 -8.06 13.67 5.92
N THR A 221 -7.44 12.71 6.61
CA THR A 221 -6.71 11.62 5.95
C THR A 221 -6.99 10.26 6.58
N GLY A 222 -6.80 9.23 5.77
CA GLY A 222 -6.99 7.83 6.12
C GLY A 222 -6.49 6.91 5.01
N VAL A 223 -7.02 5.69 4.99
CA VAL A 223 -6.67 4.64 4.02
C VAL A 223 -7.88 4.22 3.19
N SER A 224 -9.07 4.09 3.79
CA SER A 224 -10.26 3.52 3.17
C SER A 224 -11.22 4.59 2.65
N PRO A 225 -11.79 4.44 1.45
CA PRO A 225 -12.85 5.30 0.95
C PRO A 225 -14.25 4.93 1.50
N VAL A 226 -14.37 3.79 2.20
CA VAL A 226 -15.67 3.23 2.61
C VAL A 226 -16.43 4.14 3.57
N THR A 227 -15.74 4.69 4.55
CA THR A 227 -16.36 5.60 5.53
C THR A 227 -16.63 6.99 4.98
N MET A 228 -16.04 7.31 3.84
CA MET A 228 -16.10 8.65 3.27
C MET A 228 -17.51 9.02 2.82
N ASP A 229 -18.20 8.14 2.10
CA ASP A 229 -19.57 8.40 1.63
C ASP A 229 -20.56 8.47 2.79
N ASP A 230 -20.40 7.63 3.79
CA ASP A 230 -21.21 7.64 5.01
C ASP A 230 -21.03 8.93 5.82
N LEU A 231 -19.81 9.45 5.89
CA LEU A 231 -19.47 10.70 6.59
C LEU A 231 -19.80 11.93 5.74
N THR A 232 -19.59 11.89 4.42
CA THR A 232 -19.83 13.05 3.55
C THR A 232 -21.30 13.42 3.44
N SER A 233 -22.23 12.53 3.72
CA SER A 233 -23.64 12.90 3.89
C SER A 233 -23.85 13.91 5.04
N GLY A 234 -22.95 13.90 6.04
CA GLY A 234 -22.87 14.91 7.10
C GLY A 234 -21.92 16.07 6.81
N PHE A 235 -20.88 15.85 6.01
CA PHE A 235 -19.81 16.80 5.69
C PHE A 235 -19.63 16.96 4.17
N ASN A 236 -20.70 17.25 3.45
CA ASN A 236 -20.72 17.34 1.98
C ASN A 236 -20.04 18.60 1.39
N ILE A 237 -19.16 19.25 2.13
CA ILE A 237 -18.38 20.42 1.72
C ILE A 237 -16.90 20.08 1.47
N GLY A 238 -16.49 18.85 1.80
CA GLY A 238 -15.12 18.40 1.60
C GLY A 238 -14.90 17.85 0.18
N THR A 239 -13.75 18.17 -0.41
CA THR A 239 -13.31 17.66 -1.72
C THR A 239 -12.25 16.58 -1.53
N ASN A 240 -12.45 15.41 -2.17
CA ASN A 240 -11.46 14.34 -2.19
C ASN A 240 -10.44 14.59 -3.30
N TYR A 241 -9.19 14.82 -2.90
CA TYR A 241 -8.07 15.06 -3.81
C TYR A 241 -7.20 13.83 -4.07
N SER A 242 -7.61 12.65 -3.58
CA SER A 242 -6.80 11.43 -3.64
C SER A 242 -6.45 10.99 -5.06
N LEU A 243 -7.37 11.18 -6.01
CA LEU A 243 -7.18 10.81 -7.42
C LEU A 243 -6.79 12.00 -8.31
N THR A 244 -6.50 13.17 -7.72
CA THR A 244 -6.22 14.39 -8.48
C THR A 244 -4.74 14.45 -8.90
N PRO A 245 -4.42 14.66 -10.19
CA PRO A 245 -3.05 14.63 -10.73
C PRO A 245 -2.06 15.54 -10.00
N LYS A 246 -2.46 16.76 -9.65
CA LYS A 246 -1.57 17.73 -8.96
C LYS A 246 -1.07 17.26 -7.59
N PHE A 247 -1.71 16.24 -6.99
CA PHE A 247 -1.32 15.66 -5.70
C PHE A 247 -0.76 14.23 -5.82
N ASN A 248 -0.53 13.74 -7.04
CA ASN A 248 -0.03 12.38 -7.26
C ASN A 248 1.25 12.12 -6.43
N ALA A 249 2.21 13.04 -6.45
CA ALA A 249 3.52 12.92 -5.79
C ALA A 249 3.61 13.59 -4.40
N MET A 250 2.49 14.02 -3.81
CA MET A 250 2.50 14.69 -2.49
C MET A 250 2.99 13.76 -1.37
N MET A 251 2.72 12.47 -1.47
CA MET A 251 3.17 11.43 -0.55
C MET A 251 3.82 10.29 -1.34
N GLY A 252 4.76 9.56 -0.70
CA GLY A 252 5.67 8.65 -1.37
C GLY A 252 6.92 9.37 -1.89
N PHE A 253 7.86 8.64 -2.46
CA PHE A 253 9.08 9.21 -3.04
C PHE A 253 9.11 9.05 -4.55
N THR A 254 9.55 10.07 -5.26
CA THR A 254 9.92 9.97 -6.68
C THR A 254 11.30 9.30 -6.81
N GLU A 255 11.63 8.79 -8.00
CA GLU A 255 12.96 8.22 -8.26
C GLU A 255 14.07 9.26 -8.02
N ASP A 256 13.85 10.52 -8.40
CA ASP A 256 14.83 11.60 -8.18
C ASP A 256 15.09 11.83 -6.69
N GLU A 257 14.05 11.84 -5.86
CA GLU A 257 14.18 11.97 -4.40
C GLU A 257 14.92 10.78 -3.76
N VAL A 258 14.66 9.56 -4.24
CA VAL A 258 15.39 8.35 -3.80
C VAL A 258 16.85 8.44 -4.24
N ARG A 259 17.11 8.88 -5.47
CA ARG A 259 18.44 9.07 -6.02
C ARG A 259 19.25 10.12 -5.25
N GLU A 260 18.65 11.24 -4.90
CA GLU A 260 19.29 12.26 -4.04
C GLU A 260 19.65 11.69 -2.66
N MET A 261 18.75 10.95 -2.05
CA MET A 261 18.99 10.29 -0.75
C MET A 261 20.17 9.30 -0.84
N LEU A 262 20.17 8.42 -1.82
CA LEU A 262 21.25 7.45 -2.03
C LEU A 262 22.58 8.14 -2.31
N THR A 263 22.58 9.19 -3.14
CA THR A 263 23.79 9.99 -3.44
C THR A 263 24.33 10.64 -2.17
N TYR A 264 23.46 11.18 -1.32
CA TYR A 264 23.90 11.73 -0.03
C TYR A 264 24.57 10.66 0.83
N TYR A 265 23.95 9.49 1.00
CA TYR A 265 24.50 8.45 1.88
C TYR A 265 25.72 7.73 1.29
N SER A 266 25.85 7.62 -0.03
CA SER A 266 27.00 7.01 -0.69
C SER A 266 28.31 7.73 -0.39
N THR A 267 28.26 9.04 -0.10
CA THR A 267 29.43 9.84 0.32
C THR A 267 29.73 9.78 1.82
N LYS A 268 28.84 9.21 2.63
CA LYS A 268 28.87 9.26 4.09
C LYS A 268 28.87 7.88 4.78
N ALA A 269 28.69 6.81 4.02
CA ALA A 269 28.62 5.43 4.51
C ALA A 269 29.29 4.46 3.51
N PRO A 270 29.65 3.23 3.91
CA PRO A 270 30.13 2.23 2.97
C PRO A 270 29.03 1.86 1.96
N PHE A 271 29.33 2.01 0.68
CA PHE A 271 28.48 1.58 -0.43
C PHE A 271 29.30 0.69 -1.36
N HIS A 272 28.78 -0.50 -1.67
CA HIS A 272 29.40 -1.46 -2.60
C HIS A 272 28.77 -1.45 -3.98
N HIS A 273 27.62 -0.78 -4.11
CA HIS A 273 26.88 -0.61 -5.36
C HIS A 273 26.84 0.87 -5.73
N THR A 274 26.74 1.15 -7.00
CA THR A 274 26.41 2.48 -7.51
C THR A 274 24.98 2.86 -7.16
N VAL A 275 24.65 4.14 -7.23
CA VAL A 275 23.27 4.61 -7.02
C VAL A 275 22.32 3.99 -8.04
N ASP A 276 22.76 3.83 -9.31
CA ASP A 276 21.94 3.22 -10.36
C ASP A 276 21.63 1.75 -10.07
N GLU A 277 22.63 0.96 -9.65
CA GLU A 277 22.43 -0.44 -9.24
C GLU A 277 21.46 -0.56 -8.08
N LEU A 278 21.51 0.35 -7.10
CA LEU A 278 20.57 0.32 -5.96
C LEU A 278 19.16 0.75 -6.39
N ILE A 279 18.99 1.68 -7.30
CA ILE A 279 17.69 2.04 -7.87
C ILE A 279 17.09 0.83 -8.60
N GLU A 280 17.85 0.19 -9.48
CA GLU A 280 17.39 -1.02 -10.21
C GLU A 280 17.03 -2.17 -9.26
N LEU A 281 17.77 -2.34 -8.16
CA LEU A 281 17.47 -3.33 -7.14
C LEU A 281 16.16 -3.03 -6.39
N MET A 282 15.94 -1.77 -6.00
CA MET A 282 14.75 -1.37 -5.22
C MET A 282 13.48 -1.24 -6.06
N LYS A 283 13.59 -0.86 -7.32
CA LYS A 283 12.47 -0.54 -8.21
C LYS A 283 11.41 -1.65 -8.29
N PRO A 284 11.75 -2.92 -8.54
CA PRO A 284 10.76 -4.00 -8.59
C PRO A 284 10.03 -4.23 -7.25
N TRP A 285 10.64 -3.83 -6.13
CA TRP A 285 10.13 -4.07 -4.80
C TRP A 285 9.27 -2.96 -4.23
N TYR A 286 9.61 -1.69 -4.51
CA TYR A 286 9.03 -0.56 -3.77
C TYR A 286 8.40 0.51 -4.63
N ASP A 287 8.67 0.51 -5.94
CA ASP A 287 8.17 1.47 -6.91
C ASP A 287 6.82 1.05 -7.52
N ASN A 288 6.46 1.73 -8.58
CA ASN A 288 5.35 1.48 -9.48
C ASN A 288 3.97 1.91 -8.94
N TYR A 289 3.93 2.85 -7.99
CA TYR A 289 2.66 3.45 -7.57
C TYR A 289 2.32 4.68 -8.42
N CYS A 290 1.09 4.70 -8.94
CA CYS A 290 0.47 5.83 -9.60
C CYS A 290 -0.93 6.03 -9.01
N PHE A 291 -1.22 7.24 -8.50
CA PHE A 291 -2.43 7.54 -7.76
C PHE A 291 -3.44 8.40 -8.54
N ALA A 292 -3.16 8.77 -9.75
CA ALA A 292 -4.09 9.50 -10.60
C ALA A 292 -4.08 8.88 -12.00
N GLN A 293 -5.25 8.69 -12.59
CA GLN A 293 -5.37 8.05 -13.90
C GLN A 293 -4.61 8.82 -14.97
N GLU A 294 -4.61 10.14 -14.90
CA GLU A 294 -3.95 11.03 -15.86
C GLU A 294 -2.41 11.05 -15.72
N CYS A 295 -1.88 10.38 -14.68
CA CYS A 295 -0.43 10.31 -14.42
C CYS A 295 0.20 8.96 -14.77
N TYR A 296 -0.52 8.06 -15.43
CA TYR A 296 -0.02 6.69 -15.69
C TYR A 296 1.22 6.64 -16.61
N ASP A 297 1.45 7.68 -17.40
CA ASP A 297 2.60 7.86 -18.30
C ASP A 297 3.74 8.69 -17.67
N GLN A 298 3.57 9.12 -16.43
CA GLN A 298 4.55 9.87 -15.66
C GLN A 298 5.40 8.93 -14.79
N PRO A 299 6.54 9.41 -14.24
CA PRO A 299 7.33 8.64 -13.28
C PRO A 299 6.48 8.17 -12.10
N THR A 300 6.63 6.90 -11.76
CA THR A 300 5.94 6.25 -10.65
C THR A 300 6.54 6.62 -9.30
N LEU A 301 5.90 6.19 -8.22
CA LEU A 301 6.27 6.52 -6.85
C LEU A 301 6.69 5.29 -6.07
N TYR A 302 7.72 5.46 -5.27
CA TYR A 302 8.17 4.48 -4.28
C TYR A 302 7.39 4.62 -2.97
N ASN A 303 7.13 3.49 -2.31
CA ASN A 303 6.70 3.50 -0.92
C ASN A 303 7.83 4.03 -0.04
N SER A 304 7.62 5.20 0.58
CA SER A 304 8.66 5.92 1.31
C SER A 304 9.24 5.13 2.50
N ASN A 305 8.41 4.42 3.25
CA ASN A 305 8.87 3.63 4.39
C ASN A 305 9.73 2.45 3.96
N MET A 306 9.42 1.83 2.83
CA MET A 306 10.18 0.71 2.30
C MET A 306 11.56 1.14 1.79
N VAL A 307 11.64 2.31 1.16
CA VAL A 307 12.93 2.90 0.77
C VAL A 307 13.77 3.17 2.01
N LEU A 308 13.19 3.80 3.05
CA LEU A 308 13.91 4.06 4.30
C LEU A 308 14.35 2.76 5.00
N TYR A 309 13.51 1.72 4.99
CA TYR A 309 13.86 0.39 5.49
C TYR A 309 15.07 -0.18 4.75
N PHE A 310 15.06 -0.14 3.42
CA PHE A 310 16.15 -0.66 2.61
C PHE A 310 17.44 0.10 2.88
N VAL A 311 17.43 1.44 2.78
CA VAL A 311 18.62 2.28 2.96
C VAL A 311 19.21 2.11 4.35
N LYS A 312 18.36 2.05 5.39
CA LYS A 312 18.80 1.80 6.76
C LYS A 312 19.52 0.45 6.87
N ASN A 313 18.89 -0.63 6.40
CA ASN A 313 19.50 -1.97 6.48
C ASN A 313 20.75 -2.08 5.61
N TYR A 314 20.79 -1.43 4.45
CA TYR A 314 21.97 -1.40 3.58
C TYR A 314 23.17 -0.77 4.29
N ILE A 315 22.96 0.36 4.97
CA ILE A 315 24.00 1.04 5.74
C ILE A 315 24.41 0.20 6.96
N ASP A 316 23.46 -0.32 7.73
CA ASP A 316 23.70 -1.13 8.92
C ASP A 316 24.41 -2.45 8.58
N ASN A 317 24.23 -2.98 7.38
CA ASN A 317 24.91 -4.17 6.85
C ASN A 317 26.22 -3.85 6.10
N ASN A 318 26.82 -2.69 6.33
CA ASN A 318 28.06 -2.25 5.68
C ASN A 318 28.01 -2.30 4.14
N GLY A 319 26.95 -1.78 3.54
CA GLY A 319 26.79 -1.67 2.09
C GLY A 319 26.36 -2.98 1.40
N LYS A 320 25.77 -3.91 2.13
CA LYS A 320 25.16 -5.11 1.56
C LYS A 320 23.63 -5.01 1.57
N ALA A 321 23.00 -5.43 0.49
CA ALA A 321 21.55 -5.47 0.40
C ALA A 321 20.93 -6.35 1.51
N PRO A 322 19.77 -5.97 2.05
CA PRO A 322 19.08 -6.80 3.04
C PRO A 322 18.63 -8.12 2.39
N ARG A 323 18.86 -9.25 3.08
CA ARG A 323 18.36 -10.56 2.62
C ARG A 323 16.84 -10.63 2.55
N ASN A 324 16.15 -9.87 3.39
CA ASN A 324 14.71 -9.75 3.37
C ASN A 324 14.35 -8.36 2.86
N MET A 325 13.82 -8.29 1.65
CA MET A 325 13.37 -7.05 1.03
C MET A 325 12.04 -6.55 1.60
N ILE A 326 11.34 -7.37 2.38
CA ILE A 326 10.05 -7.02 3.00
C ILE A 326 10.23 -6.88 4.51
N GLU A 327 9.88 -5.73 5.04
CA GLU A 327 9.82 -5.50 6.48
C GLU A 327 8.75 -6.39 7.14
N SER A 328 9.10 -7.06 8.25
CA SER A 328 8.18 -7.99 8.94
C SER A 328 6.86 -7.34 9.39
N ASN A 329 6.89 -6.07 9.79
CA ASN A 329 5.68 -5.34 10.19
C ASN A 329 4.72 -5.06 9.03
N ILE A 330 5.19 -5.03 7.79
CA ILE A 330 4.31 -4.91 6.61
C ILE A 330 3.42 -6.13 6.46
N ARG A 331 3.92 -7.31 6.76
CA ARG A 331 3.13 -8.55 6.71
C ARG A 331 1.90 -8.50 7.63
N ILE A 332 2.01 -7.82 8.78
CA ILE A 332 0.91 -7.67 9.75
C ILE A 332 -0.18 -6.72 9.25
N ASP A 333 0.19 -5.65 8.53
CA ASP A 333 -0.77 -4.67 8.00
C ASP A 333 -1.75 -5.28 6.98
N TYR A 334 -1.41 -6.43 6.42
CA TYR A 334 -2.21 -7.11 5.40
C TYR A 334 -3.15 -8.22 5.92
N GLU A 335 -3.28 -8.41 7.23
CA GLU A 335 -4.33 -9.31 7.75
C GLU A 335 -5.74 -8.89 7.31
N LYS A 336 -5.95 -7.59 7.14
CA LYS A 336 -7.19 -7.04 6.56
C LYS A 336 -7.44 -7.51 5.13
N LEU A 337 -6.39 -7.67 4.33
CA LEU A 337 -6.47 -8.23 3.01
C LEU A 337 -6.99 -9.67 3.03
N ARG A 338 -6.62 -10.46 4.03
CA ARG A 338 -7.14 -11.82 4.20
C ARG A 338 -8.67 -11.84 4.29
N MET A 339 -9.26 -10.91 5.03
CA MET A 339 -10.72 -10.79 5.12
C MET A 339 -11.35 -10.35 3.80
N LEU A 340 -10.72 -9.42 3.08
CA LEU A 340 -11.18 -8.97 1.76
C LEU A 340 -11.16 -10.11 0.73
N ILE A 341 -10.11 -10.92 0.70
CA ILE A 341 -9.99 -12.06 -0.21
C ILE A 341 -11.05 -13.13 0.12
N ARG A 342 -11.37 -13.34 1.40
CA ARG A 342 -12.50 -14.21 1.80
C ARG A 342 -13.81 -13.69 1.24
N LYS A 343 -14.07 -12.39 1.38
CA LYS A 343 -15.28 -11.74 0.83
C LYS A 343 -15.32 -11.82 -0.70
N ASP A 344 -14.21 -11.60 -1.40
CA ASP A 344 -14.14 -11.79 -2.86
C ASP A 344 -14.61 -13.16 -3.30
N LYS A 345 -14.28 -14.21 -2.54
CA LYS A 345 -14.79 -15.58 -2.81
C LYS A 345 -16.29 -15.75 -2.50
N GLU A 346 -16.78 -15.12 -1.43
CA GLU A 346 -18.19 -15.18 -1.04
C GLU A 346 -19.08 -14.44 -2.05
N PHE A 347 -18.59 -13.35 -2.64
CA PHE A 347 -19.32 -12.48 -3.56
C PHE A 347 -19.17 -12.88 -5.03
N ALA A 348 -18.12 -13.63 -5.39
CA ALA A 348 -17.86 -14.01 -6.77
C ALA A 348 -18.84 -15.10 -7.25
N HIS A 349 -19.84 -14.70 -8.03
CA HIS A 349 -20.70 -15.66 -8.72
C HIS A 349 -20.00 -16.34 -9.90
N ASP A 350 -19.09 -15.65 -10.63
CA ASP A 350 -18.46 -16.14 -11.86
C ASP A 350 -16.92 -16.19 -11.83
N ALA A 351 -16.24 -15.18 -11.34
CA ALA A 351 -14.78 -15.16 -11.23
C ALA A 351 -14.32 -14.24 -10.10
N SER A 352 -13.41 -14.71 -9.25
CA SER A 352 -12.71 -13.88 -8.25
C SER A 352 -11.88 -12.81 -8.93
N ILE A 353 -12.03 -11.55 -8.51
CA ILE A 353 -11.24 -10.41 -9.01
C ILE A 353 -9.76 -10.65 -8.78
N ILE A 354 -9.39 -11.17 -7.61
CA ILE A 354 -8.01 -11.48 -7.26
C ILE A 354 -7.44 -12.59 -8.13
N GLN A 355 -8.22 -13.63 -8.39
CA GLN A 355 -7.80 -14.71 -9.28
C GLN A 355 -7.61 -14.21 -10.72
N THR A 356 -8.49 -13.34 -11.20
CA THR A 356 -8.35 -12.70 -12.51
C THR A 356 -7.09 -11.84 -12.56
N LEU A 357 -6.85 -11.04 -11.53
CA LEU A 357 -5.65 -10.21 -11.41
C LEU A 357 -4.36 -11.04 -11.45
N VAL A 358 -4.33 -12.17 -10.73
CA VAL A 358 -3.16 -13.07 -10.70
C VAL A 358 -2.97 -13.78 -12.05
N SER A 359 -4.05 -14.25 -12.69
CA SER A 359 -3.95 -15.02 -13.93
C SER A 359 -3.75 -14.17 -15.18
N GLN A 360 -4.32 -12.95 -15.23
CA GLN A 360 -4.24 -12.05 -16.39
C GLN A 360 -3.21 -10.93 -16.20
N GLY A 361 -2.66 -10.74 -14.98
CA GLY A 361 -1.73 -9.67 -14.63
C GLY A 361 -2.38 -8.29 -14.51
N TYR A 362 -3.64 -8.11 -14.87
CA TYR A 362 -4.37 -6.86 -14.73
C TYR A 362 -5.87 -7.07 -14.56
N ILE A 363 -6.54 -6.06 -14.07
CA ILE A 363 -7.99 -5.91 -14.08
C ILE A 363 -8.36 -4.53 -14.62
N THR A 364 -9.64 -4.35 -14.99
CA THR A 364 -10.17 -3.05 -15.36
C THR A 364 -11.38 -2.70 -14.49
N GLY A 365 -11.48 -1.45 -14.08
CA GLY A 365 -12.59 -0.97 -13.27
C GLY A 365 -12.67 0.55 -13.26
N GLU A 366 -13.72 1.07 -12.65
CA GLU A 366 -13.88 2.48 -12.39
C GLU A 366 -13.51 2.77 -10.92
N LEU A 367 -12.52 3.64 -10.70
CA LEU A 367 -12.15 4.03 -9.34
C LEU A 367 -13.19 4.98 -8.76
N LYS A 368 -13.73 4.64 -7.61
CA LYS A 368 -14.71 5.44 -6.87
C LYS A 368 -14.02 6.23 -5.76
N ASP A 369 -14.39 7.50 -5.63
CA ASP A 369 -13.87 8.40 -4.59
C ASP A 369 -14.34 8.04 -3.18
N GLY A 370 -15.52 7.41 -3.08
CA GLY A 370 -16.15 6.93 -1.85
C GLY A 370 -17.37 6.09 -2.18
N PHE A 371 -17.75 5.21 -1.26
CA PHE A 371 -18.95 4.38 -1.35
C PHE A 371 -19.38 3.88 0.04
N PRO A 372 -20.70 3.60 0.25
CA PRO A 372 -21.20 3.07 1.50
C PRO A 372 -20.65 1.67 1.80
N ALA A 373 -20.47 1.36 3.08
CA ALA A 373 -20.01 0.05 3.54
C ALA A 373 -20.88 -1.10 3.04
N ALA A 374 -22.19 -0.88 2.91
CA ALA A 374 -23.15 -1.86 2.39
C ALA A 374 -22.88 -2.28 0.94
N ASN A 375 -22.22 -1.42 0.15
CA ASN A 375 -21.97 -1.63 -1.28
C ASN A 375 -20.54 -2.13 -1.57
N ILE A 376 -19.79 -2.59 -0.57
CA ILE A 376 -18.44 -3.16 -0.75
C ILE A 376 -18.45 -4.35 -1.74
N VAL A 377 -19.57 -5.05 -1.83
CA VAL A 377 -19.77 -6.22 -2.70
C VAL A 377 -19.79 -5.89 -4.20
N ASP A 378 -20.03 -4.64 -4.56
CA ASP A 378 -20.02 -4.21 -5.95
C ASP A 378 -18.58 -4.27 -6.50
N SER A 379 -18.43 -4.79 -7.72
CA SER A 379 -17.10 -5.03 -8.33
C SER A 379 -16.21 -3.79 -8.36
N ASP A 380 -16.72 -2.63 -8.80
CA ASP A 380 -15.92 -1.41 -8.89
C ASP A 380 -15.57 -0.84 -7.50
N ASN A 381 -16.44 -1.02 -6.50
CA ASN A 381 -16.18 -0.63 -5.12
C ASN A 381 -15.10 -1.50 -4.49
N PHE A 382 -15.14 -2.82 -4.74
CA PHE A 382 -14.12 -3.74 -4.26
C PHE A 382 -12.76 -3.47 -4.92
N VAL A 383 -12.73 -3.20 -6.23
CA VAL A 383 -11.53 -2.78 -6.97
C VAL A 383 -10.98 -1.48 -6.39
N SER A 384 -11.84 -0.49 -6.12
CA SER A 384 -11.44 0.78 -5.50
C SER A 384 -10.85 0.55 -4.12
N LEU A 385 -11.43 -0.34 -3.31
CA LEU A 385 -10.90 -0.68 -1.99
C LEU A 385 -9.50 -1.29 -2.07
N LEU A 386 -9.28 -2.26 -2.96
CA LEU A 386 -7.95 -2.83 -3.21
C LEU A 386 -6.93 -1.76 -3.64
N TYR A 387 -7.34 -0.83 -4.47
CA TYR A 387 -6.51 0.28 -4.91
C TYR A 387 -6.12 1.20 -3.75
N TYR A 388 -7.06 1.66 -2.92
CA TYR A 388 -6.78 2.54 -1.79
C TYR A 388 -5.96 1.85 -0.68
N PHE A 389 -6.06 0.53 -0.55
CA PHE A 389 -5.16 -0.25 0.31
C PHE A 389 -3.75 -0.43 -0.28
N GLY A 390 -3.50 0.04 -1.50
CA GLY A 390 -2.20 -0.07 -2.17
C GLY A 390 -1.90 -1.43 -2.77
N MET A 391 -2.95 -2.26 -2.97
CA MET A 391 -2.84 -3.56 -3.63
C MET A 391 -2.82 -3.43 -5.15
N LEU A 392 -3.35 -2.34 -5.65
CA LEU A 392 -3.42 -2.01 -7.07
C LEU A 392 -2.81 -0.63 -7.33
N THR A 393 -2.33 -0.45 -8.55
CA THR A 393 -1.85 0.82 -9.09
C THR A 393 -2.43 1.05 -10.49
N VAL A 394 -2.57 2.31 -10.88
CA VAL A 394 -2.99 2.67 -12.24
C VAL A 394 -1.85 2.43 -13.21
N SER A 395 -2.12 1.72 -14.33
CA SER A 395 -1.13 1.43 -15.37
C SER A 395 -1.61 1.80 -16.78
N GLY A 396 -2.69 2.56 -16.89
CA GLY A 396 -3.23 3.02 -18.16
C GLY A 396 -4.73 2.86 -18.26
N THR A 397 -5.22 2.75 -19.50
CA THR A 397 -6.62 2.54 -19.83
C THR A 397 -6.79 1.36 -20.79
N TYR A 398 -7.89 0.63 -20.66
CA TYR A 398 -8.27 -0.42 -21.58
C TYR A 398 -9.77 -0.38 -21.83
N LYS A 399 -10.17 -0.23 -23.09
CA LYS A 399 -11.59 -0.12 -23.52
C LYS A 399 -12.38 0.94 -22.73
N GLY A 400 -11.74 2.09 -22.45
CA GLY A 400 -12.36 3.22 -21.74
C GLY A 400 -12.45 3.08 -20.22
N LYS A 401 -11.94 2.00 -19.64
CA LYS A 401 -11.83 1.79 -18.18
C LYS A 401 -10.40 1.92 -17.70
N THR A 402 -10.21 2.28 -16.45
CA THR A 402 -8.89 2.30 -15.81
C THR A 402 -8.31 0.88 -15.77
N LYS A 403 -7.10 0.72 -16.28
CA LYS A 403 -6.34 -0.53 -16.18
C LYS A 403 -5.52 -0.49 -14.89
N LEU A 404 -5.66 -1.54 -14.09
CA LEU A 404 -5.04 -1.67 -12.77
C LEU A 404 -4.20 -2.94 -12.70
N ILE A 405 -3.01 -2.83 -12.12
CA ILE A 405 -2.06 -3.94 -11.93
C ILE A 405 -1.59 -4.02 -10.48
N ILE A 406 -0.96 -5.13 -10.13
CA ILE A 406 -0.21 -5.24 -8.86
C ILE A 406 1.02 -4.33 -8.96
N PRO A 407 1.24 -3.39 -8.00
CA PRO A 407 2.30 -2.40 -8.15
C PRO A 407 3.70 -3.00 -8.16
N ASN A 408 4.00 -3.91 -7.25
CA ASN A 408 5.37 -4.39 -7.04
C ASN A 408 5.43 -5.75 -6.36
N GLN A 409 6.66 -6.23 -6.16
CA GLN A 409 6.92 -7.55 -5.61
C GLN A 409 6.46 -7.70 -4.16
N VAL A 410 6.52 -6.64 -3.34
CA VAL A 410 6.02 -6.68 -1.95
C VAL A 410 4.54 -7.03 -1.91
N VAL A 411 3.74 -6.36 -2.72
CA VAL A 411 2.29 -6.61 -2.81
C VAL A 411 2.02 -7.97 -3.46
N ARG A 412 2.78 -8.32 -4.50
CA ARG A 412 2.64 -9.58 -5.22
C ARG A 412 2.84 -10.80 -4.31
N GLU A 413 3.92 -10.84 -3.54
CA GLU A 413 4.19 -11.94 -2.60
C GLU A 413 3.08 -12.09 -1.57
N GLN A 414 2.51 -10.98 -1.12
CA GLN A 414 1.45 -11.02 -0.14
C GLN A 414 0.14 -11.51 -0.73
N LEU A 415 -0.28 -11.01 -1.90
CA LEU A 415 -1.46 -11.49 -2.60
C LEU A 415 -1.37 -12.99 -2.87
N TYR A 416 -0.22 -13.48 -3.32
CA TYR A 416 -0.01 -14.89 -3.59
C TYR A 416 -0.01 -15.75 -2.32
N THR A 417 0.61 -15.26 -1.25
CA THR A 417 0.57 -15.93 0.07
C THR A 417 -0.87 -16.06 0.57
N TYR A 418 -1.67 -15.01 0.43
CA TYR A 418 -3.08 -15.05 0.82
C TYR A 418 -3.91 -15.94 -0.07
N LEU A 419 -3.67 -15.93 -1.38
CA LEU A 419 -4.34 -16.82 -2.32
C LEU A 419 -4.11 -18.29 -1.93
N LEU A 420 -2.87 -18.68 -1.63
CA LEU A 420 -2.53 -20.02 -1.16
C LEU A 420 -3.16 -20.35 0.20
N ASN A 421 -3.17 -19.41 1.14
CA ASN A 421 -3.81 -19.61 2.43
C ASN A 421 -5.32 -19.84 2.31
N THR A 422 -5.98 -19.25 1.30
CA THR A 422 -7.41 -19.52 1.05
C THR A 422 -7.68 -20.93 0.51
N TYR A 423 -6.68 -21.58 -0.08
CA TYR A 423 -6.74 -23.00 -0.43
C TYR A 423 -6.49 -23.89 0.80
N ASN A 424 -5.84 -23.36 1.85
CA ASN A 424 -5.47 -24.07 3.08
C ASN A 424 -6.59 -24.15 4.14
N GLU A 425 -7.71 -23.46 3.97
CA GLU A 425 -8.80 -23.42 4.95
C GLU A 425 -9.52 -24.78 5.18
N ALA A 426 -9.15 -25.81 4.44
CA ALA A 426 -9.69 -27.17 4.55
C ALA A 426 -8.73 -28.14 5.27
N ASP A 427 -8.13 -27.80 6.42
CA ASP A 427 -7.24 -28.66 7.24
C ASP A 427 -5.93 -29.12 6.54
N LEU A 428 -5.41 -28.37 5.58
CA LEU A 428 -4.28 -28.76 4.76
C LEU A 428 -3.08 -27.85 5.02
N SER A 429 -2.10 -28.33 5.74
CA SER A 429 -0.83 -27.61 5.95
C SER A 429 0.17 -27.93 4.83
N PHE A 430 0.66 -26.92 4.10
CA PHE A 430 1.82 -27.06 3.26
C PHE A 430 3.03 -27.41 4.15
N ASN A 431 3.83 -28.37 3.74
CA ASN A 431 5.09 -28.65 4.42
C ASN A 431 6.13 -27.59 4.05
N ASN A 432 6.26 -26.57 4.89
CA ASN A 432 7.17 -25.46 4.64
C ASN A 432 8.63 -25.88 4.58
N HIS A 433 9.03 -26.89 5.36
CA HIS A 433 10.41 -27.40 5.35
C HIS A 433 10.74 -28.06 3.99
N GLU A 434 9.90 -28.97 3.53
CA GLU A 434 10.05 -29.63 2.23
C GLU A 434 10.07 -28.62 1.07
N LYS A 435 9.18 -27.62 1.11
CA LYS A 435 9.15 -26.54 0.12
C LYS A 435 10.46 -25.74 0.10
N ASP A 436 11.02 -25.41 1.26
CA ASP A 436 12.26 -24.64 1.37
C ASP A 436 13.47 -25.45 0.87
N GLU A 437 13.51 -26.77 1.13
CA GLU A 437 14.54 -27.68 0.60
C GLU A 437 14.44 -27.78 -0.92
N LEU A 438 13.24 -28.01 -1.47
CA LEU A 438 13.01 -28.07 -2.91
C LEU A 438 13.33 -26.74 -3.61
N SER A 439 13.00 -25.60 -2.96
CA SER A 439 13.36 -24.28 -3.47
C SER A 439 14.87 -24.07 -3.54
N SER A 440 15.60 -24.55 -2.53
CA SER A 440 17.07 -24.50 -2.51
C SER A 440 17.67 -25.40 -3.59
N ALA A 441 17.19 -26.64 -3.70
CA ALA A 441 17.64 -27.58 -4.72
C ALA A 441 17.35 -27.09 -6.16
N LEU A 442 16.22 -26.38 -6.36
CA LEU A 442 15.91 -25.70 -7.62
C LEU A 442 16.98 -24.63 -7.94
N ALA A 443 17.37 -23.82 -6.94
CA ALA A 443 18.26 -22.69 -7.15
C ALA A 443 19.73 -23.09 -7.36
N TYR A 444 20.21 -24.13 -6.66
CA TYR A 444 21.60 -24.48 -6.59
C TYR A 444 21.96 -25.81 -7.30
N ASP A 445 21.02 -26.75 -7.35
CA ASP A 445 21.28 -28.11 -7.86
C ASP A 445 20.58 -28.39 -9.20
N GLY A 446 19.71 -27.47 -9.67
CA GLY A 446 18.95 -27.66 -10.91
C GLY A 446 17.84 -28.73 -10.80
N ALA A 447 17.38 -29.04 -9.60
CA ALA A 447 16.41 -30.10 -9.32
C ALA A 447 14.95 -29.67 -9.63
N TRP A 448 14.70 -29.24 -10.88
CA TRP A 448 13.41 -28.70 -11.29
C TRP A 448 12.29 -29.75 -11.30
N GLN A 449 12.57 -31.00 -11.67
CA GLN A 449 11.55 -32.05 -11.73
C GLN A 449 10.86 -32.24 -10.37
N SER A 450 11.64 -32.42 -9.30
CA SER A 450 11.11 -32.62 -7.94
C SER A 450 10.27 -31.42 -7.47
N TYR A 451 10.66 -30.19 -7.86
CA TYR A 451 9.94 -28.98 -7.52
C TYR A 451 8.56 -28.90 -8.19
N PHE A 452 8.49 -29.22 -9.50
CA PHE A 452 7.21 -29.22 -10.22
C PHE A 452 6.32 -30.41 -9.87
N ASP A 453 6.91 -31.58 -9.57
CA ASP A 453 6.16 -32.74 -9.05
C ASP A 453 5.49 -32.39 -7.71
N TYR A 454 6.19 -31.68 -6.81
CA TYR A 454 5.61 -31.19 -5.56
C TYR A 454 4.43 -30.22 -5.81
N ILE A 455 4.58 -29.27 -6.73
CA ILE A 455 3.48 -28.35 -7.09
C ILE A 455 2.29 -29.11 -7.64
N ALA A 456 2.50 -30.08 -8.53
CA ALA A 456 1.45 -30.89 -9.11
C ALA A 456 0.72 -31.75 -8.06
N ASP A 457 1.46 -32.32 -7.11
CA ASP A 457 0.89 -33.08 -6.00
C ASP A 457 0.08 -32.18 -5.05
N CYS A 458 0.56 -30.98 -4.78
CA CYS A 458 -0.20 -29.98 -4.03
C CYS A 458 -1.48 -29.60 -4.78
N LEU A 459 -1.40 -29.29 -6.06
CA LEU A 459 -2.56 -28.95 -6.90
C LEU A 459 -3.60 -30.08 -6.86
N LYS A 460 -3.18 -31.32 -7.00
CA LYS A 460 -4.06 -32.49 -7.00
C LYS A 460 -4.75 -32.71 -5.65
N ARG A 461 -4.03 -32.53 -4.53
CA ARG A 461 -4.55 -32.69 -3.17
C ARG A 461 -5.50 -31.57 -2.77
N TYR A 462 -5.19 -30.34 -3.15
CA TYR A 462 -5.86 -29.16 -2.65
C TYR A 462 -6.94 -28.60 -3.55
N ALA A 463 -7.01 -29.04 -4.80
CA ALA A 463 -8.07 -28.60 -5.71
C ALA A 463 -9.43 -29.12 -5.28
N SER A 464 -10.31 -28.21 -4.86
CA SER A 464 -11.72 -28.53 -4.60
C SER A 464 -12.45 -28.90 -5.90
N GLN A 465 -13.62 -29.55 -5.81
CA GLN A 465 -14.45 -29.81 -6.99
C GLN A 465 -14.85 -28.52 -7.72
N ARG A 466 -15.04 -27.43 -6.96
CA ARG A 466 -15.37 -26.10 -7.49
C ARG A 466 -14.19 -25.48 -8.25
N ASP A 467 -12.97 -25.72 -7.79
CA ASP A 467 -11.75 -25.25 -8.44
C ASP A 467 -11.46 -26.03 -9.73
N LYS A 468 -11.78 -27.33 -9.78
CA LYS A 468 -11.66 -28.14 -10.99
C LYS A 468 -12.49 -27.63 -12.17
N GLN A 469 -13.54 -26.84 -11.91
CA GLN A 469 -14.35 -26.20 -12.95
C GLN A 469 -13.71 -24.91 -13.49
N LYS A 470 -12.76 -24.29 -12.76
CA LYS A 470 -12.11 -23.02 -13.15
C LYS A 470 -11.00 -23.19 -14.19
N GLY A 471 -10.52 -24.40 -14.43
CA GLY A 471 -9.64 -24.76 -15.55
C GLY A 471 -8.26 -24.07 -15.52
N GLU A 472 -7.87 -23.55 -16.68
CA GLU A 472 -6.54 -22.98 -16.95
C GLU A 472 -6.12 -21.89 -15.98
N SER A 473 -6.97 -20.89 -15.75
CA SER A 473 -6.66 -19.76 -14.85
C SER A 473 -6.36 -20.20 -13.42
N PHE A 474 -6.98 -21.29 -12.96
CA PHE A 474 -6.71 -21.84 -11.64
C PHE A 474 -5.34 -22.51 -11.57
N VAL A 475 -5.01 -23.37 -12.54
CA VAL A 475 -3.71 -24.09 -12.61
C VAL A 475 -2.56 -23.07 -12.73
N HIS A 476 -2.73 -22.08 -13.61
CA HIS A 476 -1.75 -21.01 -13.80
C HIS A 476 -1.56 -20.18 -12.51
N GLY A 477 -2.65 -19.67 -11.94
CA GLY A 477 -2.60 -18.85 -10.72
C GLY A 477 -2.04 -19.61 -9.52
N PHE A 478 -2.35 -20.91 -9.37
CA PHE A 478 -1.81 -21.75 -8.30
C PHE A 478 -0.30 -21.97 -8.48
N THR A 479 0.15 -22.34 -9.69
CA THR A 479 1.57 -22.55 -9.99
C THR A 479 2.36 -21.26 -9.77
N LEU A 480 1.85 -20.13 -10.26
CA LEU A 480 2.46 -18.81 -10.06
C LEU A 480 2.54 -18.44 -8.57
N ALA A 481 1.49 -18.68 -7.80
CA ALA A 481 1.49 -18.42 -6.36
C ALA A 481 2.48 -19.32 -5.58
N MET A 482 2.61 -20.57 -5.98
CA MET A 482 3.58 -21.50 -5.40
C MET A 482 5.03 -21.08 -5.71
N THR A 483 5.31 -20.70 -6.95
CA THR A 483 6.65 -20.24 -7.38
C THR A 483 7.03 -18.90 -6.77
N ALA A 484 6.06 -18.01 -6.54
CA ALA A 484 6.29 -16.71 -5.91
C ALA A 484 6.72 -16.79 -4.42
N GLN A 485 6.50 -17.92 -3.76
CA GLN A 485 7.00 -18.12 -2.41
C GLN A 485 8.47 -18.60 -2.35
N ASN A 486 9.08 -18.81 -3.51
CA ASN A 486 10.49 -19.17 -3.59
C ASN A 486 11.36 -17.92 -3.42
N ARG A 487 12.09 -17.83 -2.31
CA ARG A 487 12.93 -16.67 -1.95
C ARG A 487 14.11 -16.40 -2.88
N PHE A 488 14.47 -17.34 -3.74
CA PHE A 488 15.61 -17.21 -4.63
C PHE A 488 15.26 -16.55 -5.97
N TYR A 489 13.97 -16.55 -6.32
CA TYR A 489 13.51 -16.07 -7.62
C TYR A 489 12.45 -14.99 -7.50
N ARG A 490 12.46 -14.10 -8.47
CA ARG A 490 11.37 -13.19 -8.75
C ARG A 490 10.58 -13.75 -9.93
N PRO A 491 9.38 -14.32 -9.72
CA PRO A 491 8.55 -14.80 -10.81
C PRO A 491 8.00 -13.62 -11.61
N ILE A 492 8.19 -13.65 -12.91
CA ILE A 492 7.68 -12.68 -13.87
C ILE A 492 6.69 -13.43 -14.76
N SER A 493 5.43 -12.96 -14.83
CA SER A 493 4.40 -13.53 -15.69
C SER A 493 4.10 -12.62 -16.89
N GLU A 494 3.36 -13.12 -17.86
CA GLU A 494 3.04 -12.55 -19.18
C GLU A 494 2.77 -11.05 -19.29
N ALA A 495 2.25 -10.42 -18.25
CA ALA A 495 1.74 -9.05 -18.31
C ALA A 495 2.79 -7.98 -18.67
N ASP A 496 4.08 -8.31 -18.65
CA ASP A 496 5.17 -7.34 -18.72
C ASP A 496 6.01 -7.36 -20.01
N THR A 497 5.62 -8.10 -21.06
CA THR A 497 6.49 -8.20 -22.26
C THR A 497 5.86 -7.70 -23.55
N GLN A 498 6.58 -6.80 -24.25
CA GLN A 498 6.18 -6.26 -25.56
C GLN A 498 6.32 -7.26 -26.74
N SER A 499 6.96 -8.42 -26.55
CA SER A 499 7.38 -9.30 -27.66
C SER A 499 6.91 -10.76 -27.60
N GLY A 500 5.92 -11.10 -26.77
CA GLY A 500 5.40 -12.47 -26.67
C GLY A 500 5.38 -12.99 -25.23
N TYR A 501 4.51 -13.94 -24.99
CA TYR A 501 4.07 -14.34 -23.69
C TYR A 501 4.84 -15.55 -23.21
N VAL A 502 5.53 -15.43 -22.04
CA VAL A 502 5.94 -16.56 -21.20
C VAL A 502 4.98 -16.66 -20.04
N ASP A 503 4.56 -17.88 -19.77
CA ASP A 503 3.68 -18.07 -18.63
C ASP A 503 4.37 -17.71 -17.31
N ILE A 504 5.62 -18.16 -17.08
CA ILE A 504 6.39 -17.80 -15.89
C ILE A 504 7.90 -17.79 -16.19
N PHE A 505 8.59 -16.69 -15.88
CA PHE A 505 10.05 -16.61 -15.82
C PHE A 505 10.48 -16.48 -14.36
N LEU A 506 11.25 -17.45 -13.86
CA LEU A 506 11.88 -17.37 -12.55
C LEU A 506 13.24 -16.65 -12.70
N SER A 507 13.17 -15.31 -12.57
CA SER A 507 14.36 -14.45 -12.63
C SER A 507 15.17 -14.59 -11.34
N PRO A 508 16.48 -14.97 -11.42
CA PRO A 508 17.31 -15.18 -10.24
C PRO A 508 17.58 -13.85 -9.53
N MET A 509 17.59 -13.86 -8.19
CA MET A 509 17.93 -12.68 -7.38
C MET A 509 19.43 -12.70 -7.03
N LEU A 510 20.29 -12.52 -8.04
CA LEU A 510 21.76 -12.61 -7.91
C LEU A 510 22.34 -11.52 -7.00
N GLU A 511 21.68 -10.38 -6.86
CA GLU A 511 22.10 -9.29 -5.97
C GLU A 511 22.02 -9.70 -4.49
N ILE A 512 21.15 -10.67 -4.16
CA ILE A 512 20.96 -11.20 -2.81
C ILE A 512 21.65 -12.57 -2.66
N TYR A 513 21.61 -13.38 -3.70
CA TYR A 513 22.14 -14.76 -3.76
C TYR A 513 23.10 -14.94 -4.95
N PRO A 514 24.31 -14.35 -4.89
CA PRO A 514 25.23 -14.30 -6.03
C PRO A 514 25.81 -15.66 -6.44
N ASP A 515 25.64 -16.67 -5.62
CA ASP A 515 26.11 -18.04 -5.80
C ASP A 515 25.06 -19.00 -6.39
N MET A 516 23.87 -18.46 -6.76
CA MET A 516 22.86 -19.25 -7.47
C MET A 516 23.38 -19.72 -8.83
N SER A 517 22.98 -20.95 -9.19
CA SER A 517 23.48 -21.61 -10.40
C SER A 517 22.44 -21.79 -11.50
N HIS A 518 21.14 -21.66 -11.20
CA HIS A 518 20.07 -22.01 -12.15
C HIS A 518 18.97 -20.94 -12.21
N SER A 519 18.40 -20.78 -13.41
CA SER A 519 17.22 -19.93 -13.69
C SER A 519 16.26 -20.65 -14.65
N TYR A 520 14.98 -20.25 -14.70
CA TYR A 520 13.96 -21.06 -15.36
C TYR A 520 12.97 -20.21 -16.16
N ILE A 521 12.68 -20.67 -17.39
CA ILE A 521 11.50 -20.30 -18.14
C ILE A 521 10.53 -21.48 -18.05
N ILE A 522 9.28 -21.21 -17.74
CA ILE A 522 8.24 -22.21 -17.57
C ILE A 522 7.09 -21.86 -18.49
N GLU A 523 6.80 -22.74 -19.45
CA GLU A 523 5.61 -22.70 -20.28
C GLU A 523 4.56 -23.64 -19.73
N LEU A 524 3.48 -23.08 -19.22
CA LEU A 524 2.39 -23.79 -18.60
C LEU A 524 1.21 -23.89 -19.55
N LYS A 525 0.84 -25.09 -19.96
CA LYS A 525 -0.25 -25.33 -20.89
C LYS A 525 -1.36 -26.16 -20.24
N TYR A 526 -2.58 -25.93 -20.68
CA TYR A 526 -3.76 -26.56 -20.10
C TYR A 526 -4.67 -27.17 -21.16
N ALA A 527 -4.93 -28.47 -21.04
CA ALA A 527 -5.97 -29.18 -21.73
C ALA A 527 -7.16 -29.48 -20.81
N ARG A 528 -8.37 -29.37 -21.33
CA ARG A 528 -9.55 -29.73 -20.55
C ARG A 528 -9.58 -31.26 -20.35
N TYR A 529 -10.20 -31.71 -19.28
CA TYR A 529 -10.29 -33.15 -18.99
C TYR A 529 -10.88 -33.98 -20.14
N LYS A 530 -11.81 -33.40 -20.93
CA LYS A 530 -12.48 -34.04 -22.06
C LYS A 530 -11.68 -33.98 -23.38
N ASP A 531 -10.61 -33.22 -23.45
CA ASP A 531 -9.83 -33.07 -24.68
C ASP A 531 -9.09 -34.38 -24.98
N PRO A 532 -8.84 -34.73 -26.24
CA PRO A 532 -8.09 -35.93 -26.61
C PRO A 532 -6.61 -35.80 -26.21
N GLU A 533 -5.90 -36.94 -26.10
CA GLU A 533 -4.46 -36.93 -25.80
C GLU A 533 -3.63 -36.20 -26.89
N SER A 534 -4.09 -36.21 -28.15
CA SER A 534 -3.46 -35.43 -29.23
C SER A 534 -3.37 -33.93 -28.90
N ARG A 535 -4.35 -33.40 -28.13
CA ARG A 535 -4.31 -31.98 -27.70
C ARG A 535 -3.18 -31.72 -26.70
N VAL A 536 -2.84 -32.69 -25.86
CA VAL A 536 -1.70 -32.59 -24.94
C VAL A 536 -0.39 -32.48 -25.73
N GLU A 537 -0.23 -33.29 -26.80
CA GLU A 537 0.97 -33.22 -27.65
C GLU A 537 1.05 -31.92 -28.47
N GLU A 538 -0.08 -31.41 -28.95
CA GLU A 538 -0.13 -30.09 -29.62
C GLU A 538 0.33 -28.98 -28.67
N LEU A 539 -0.24 -28.94 -27.46
CA LEU A 539 0.11 -27.96 -26.43
C LEU A 539 1.58 -28.06 -25.97
N ARG A 540 2.11 -29.29 -25.90
CA ARG A 540 3.52 -29.53 -25.65
C ARG A 540 4.39 -28.89 -26.73
N ALA A 541 4.08 -29.11 -28.00
CA ALA A 541 4.83 -28.55 -29.13
C ALA A 541 4.72 -27.02 -29.18
N GLU A 542 3.53 -26.45 -28.89
CA GLU A 542 3.34 -25.00 -28.72
C GLU A 542 4.24 -24.45 -27.59
N GLY A 543 4.26 -25.09 -26.42
CA GLY A 543 5.10 -24.69 -25.28
C GLY A 543 6.58 -24.70 -25.59
N VAL A 544 7.06 -25.75 -26.26
CA VAL A 544 8.47 -25.85 -26.72
C VAL A 544 8.84 -24.66 -27.62
N SER A 545 7.99 -24.34 -28.59
CA SER A 545 8.21 -23.19 -29.49
C SER A 545 8.25 -21.87 -28.75
N GLN A 546 7.34 -21.67 -27.77
CA GLN A 546 7.25 -20.45 -26.97
C GLN A 546 8.43 -20.28 -26.05
N ALA A 547 8.85 -21.34 -25.31
CA ALA A 547 10.00 -21.31 -24.42
C ALA A 547 11.30 -20.92 -25.17
N ASN A 548 11.53 -21.48 -26.34
CA ASN A 548 12.69 -21.14 -27.17
C ASN A 548 12.70 -19.69 -27.61
N ARG A 549 11.56 -19.20 -28.10
CA ARG A 549 11.44 -17.80 -28.57
C ARG A 549 11.71 -16.80 -27.44
N TYR A 550 11.22 -17.07 -26.25
CA TYR A 550 11.42 -16.16 -25.12
C TYR A 550 12.83 -16.20 -24.56
N ALA A 551 13.46 -17.37 -24.52
CA ALA A 551 14.86 -17.49 -24.08
C ALA A 551 15.81 -16.60 -24.88
N ASP A 552 15.47 -16.29 -26.13
CA ASP A 552 16.26 -15.44 -27.01
C ASP A 552 16.09 -13.93 -26.78
N THR A 553 15.17 -13.51 -25.94
CA THR A 553 14.94 -12.09 -25.65
C THR A 553 16.10 -11.47 -24.84
N ASP A 554 16.42 -10.19 -25.14
CA ASP A 554 17.46 -9.46 -24.39
C ASP A 554 17.13 -9.36 -22.90
N ARG A 555 15.86 -9.29 -22.57
CA ARG A 555 15.39 -9.25 -21.16
C ARG A 555 15.83 -10.49 -20.38
N VAL A 556 15.62 -11.67 -20.93
CA VAL A 556 16.05 -12.92 -20.27
C VAL A 556 17.56 -12.99 -20.24
N LYS A 557 18.23 -12.74 -21.36
CA LYS A 557 19.71 -12.80 -21.45
C LYS A 557 20.39 -11.89 -20.42
N ASN A 558 19.83 -10.70 -20.18
CA ASN A 558 20.35 -9.78 -19.17
C ASN A 558 20.02 -10.22 -17.74
N ALA A 559 18.85 -10.80 -17.51
CA ALA A 559 18.37 -11.15 -16.16
C ALA A 559 18.98 -12.44 -15.60
N ILE A 560 19.37 -13.40 -16.46
CA ILE A 560 19.93 -14.69 -16.01
C ILE A 560 21.35 -14.58 -15.43
N GLY A 561 22.09 -13.51 -15.78
CA GLY A 561 23.45 -13.31 -15.29
C GLY A 561 24.37 -14.50 -15.55
N THR A 562 24.93 -15.07 -14.47
CA THR A 562 25.86 -16.23 -14.52
C THR A 562 25.15 -17.58 -14.41
N THR A 563 23.81 -17.60 -14.28
CA THR A 563 23.05 -18.85 -14.07
C THR A 563 22.85 -19.63 -15.38
N GLN A 564 22.72 -20.94 -15.26
CA GLN A 564 22.26 -21.80 -16.36
C GLN A 564 20.74 -21.64 -16.52
N LEU A 565 20.30 -21.28 -17.73
CA LEU A 565 18.87 -21.17 -18.05
C LEU A 565 18.30 -22.53 -18.43
N HIS A 566 17.24 -22.93 -17.73
CA HIS A 566 16.40 -24.09 -18.05
C HIS A 566 15.10 -23.65 -18.67
N LYS A 567 14.64 -24.37 -19.71
CA LYS A 567 13.37 -24.16 -20.39
C LYS A 567 12.47 -25.34 -20.11
N ILE A 568 11.44 -25.15 -19.29
CA ILE A 568 10.56 -26.21 -18.81
C ILE A 568 9.18 -26.04 -19.44
N VAL A 569 8.64 -27.11 -20.02
CA VAL A 569 7.27 -27.20 -20.51
C VAL A 569 6.46 -28.07 -19.59
N VAL A 570 5.38 -27.53 -19.05
CA VAL A 570 4.45 -28.23 -18.17
C VAL A 570 3.06 -28.22 -18.80
N VAL A 571 2.50 -29.41 -19.06
CA VAL A 571 1.14 -29.53 -19.62
C VAL A 571 0.25 -30.26 -18.63
N TYR A 572 -0.81 -29.58 -18.22
CA TYR A 572 -1.87 -30.14 -17.40
C TYR A 572 -3.06 -30.58 -18.28
N LYS A 573 -3.66 -31.74 -17.93
CA LYS A 573 -4.99 -32.13 -18.42
C LYS A 573 -5.96 -32.21 -17.24
N GLY A 574 -6.85 -31.25 -17.14
CA GLY A 574 -7.57 -31.04 -15.90
C GLY A 574 -6.62 -30.66 -14.75
N MET A 575 -6.59 -31.44 -13.67
CA MET A 575 -5.70 -31.24 -12.52
C MET A 575 -4.52 -32.23 -12.49
N GLU A 576 -4.28 -32.94 -13.58
CA GLU A 576 -3.18 -33.89 -13.67
C GLU A 576 -2.07 -33.34 -14.57
N MET A 577 -0.86 -33.28 -14.07
CA MET A 577 0.33 -32.98 -14.85
C MET A 577 0.62 -34.17 -15.77
N ARG A 578 0.55 -33.95 -17.09
CA ARG A 578 0.75 -34.99 -18.10
C ARG A 578 2.14 -34.91 -18.73
N VAL A 579 2.69 -33.71 -18.81
CA VAL A 579 4.04 -33.44 -19.32
C VAL A 579 4.73 -32.50 -18.36
N CYS A 580 5.97 -32.83 -18.02
CA CYS A 580 6.91 -31.94 -17.38
C CYS A 580 8.31 -32.30 -17.91
N GLU A 581 8.82 -31.47 -18.81
CA GLU A 581 10.07 -31.78 -19.50
C GLU A 581 10.92 -30.54 -19.72
N GLU A 582 12.23 -30.75 -19.77
CA GLU A 582 13.17 -29.72 -20.19
C GLU A 582 13.32 -29.73 -21.70
N VAL A 583 13.20 -28.54 -22.31
CA VAL A 583 13.41 -28.34 -23.74
C VAL A 583 14.91 -28.31 -24.02
N ASN A 584 15.41 -29.37 -24.63
CA ASN A 584 16.80 -29.42 -25.09
C ASN A 584 17.04 -28.36 -26.20
N SER A 585 18.24 -27.77 -26.16
CA SER A 585 18.68 -26.75 -27.10
C SER A 585 18.71 -27.27 -28.52
#